data_fb30d2904f3a3c17df1a1149184ce781
#
_entry.id   fb30d2904f3a3c17df1a1149184ce781
#
_cell.length_a   1.000
_cell.length_b   1.000
_cell.length_c   1.000
_cell.angle_alpha   90.00
_cell.angle_beta   90.00
_cell.angle_gamma   90.00
#
_symmetry.space_group_name_H-M   'P 1'
#
loop_
_entity.id
_entity.type
_entity.pdbx_description
1 polymer ?
#
loop_
_entity_poly.entity_id
_entity_poly.type
_entity_poly.pdbx_seq_one_letter_code
_entity_poly.pdbx_strand_id
1 'polypeptide(L)'
;MKKLFFLTSAILLLFALQSCKKDPTPTNDLIGTWTSDEITLSATVNGKTLLQYYMDEFDLTAAEAQSYVDMVNSIMEDYFPQNMTIQFKSDNTYTSTTDGEPDNGTWSMSSDEKKLTTDPGTADQLILDVIELTSDKLHLRIVQNQSEDINGDEVSEILVVTVDMTFIK
;
A
#
# COMPACT_ATOMS: atom_id res chain seq x y z
N MET A 1 -14.83 60.12 -39.71
CA MET A 1 -14.68 58.69 -39.71
C MET A 1 -13.31 58.34 -39.15
N LYS A 2 -13.16 58.47 -37.86
CA LYS A 2 -11.99 58.10 -37.04
C LYS A 2 -12.52 57.68 -35.69
N LYS A 3 -12.34 56.44 -35.29
CA LYS A 3 -12.41 55.88 -33.90
C LYS A 3 -12.90 54.45 -33.97
N LEU A 4 -12.05 53.52 -34.42
CA LEU A 4 -12.26 52.09 -34.13
C LEU A 4 -10.92 51.34 -34.27
N PHE A 5 -9.94 51.64 -33.42
CA PHE A 5 -8.63 50.96 -33.46
C PHE A 5 -7.94 50.93 -32.09
N PHE A 6 -8.70 50.73 -31.00
CA PHE A 6 -8.07 50.68 -29.69
C PHE A 6 -8.75 49.67 -28.73
N LEU A 7 -9.16 48.51 -29.23
CA LEU A 7 -9.74 47.49 -28.37
C LEU A 7 -9.30 46.05 -28.65
N THR A 8 -8.14 45.84 -29.25
CA THR A 8 -7.64 44.50 -29.58
C THR A 8 -6.29 44.13 -28.98
N SER A 9 -5.80 44.89 -27.99
CA SER A 9 -4.47 44.65 -27.40
C SER A 9 -4.47 44.26 -25.93
N ALA A 10 -5.60 43.89 -25.34
CA ALA A 10 -5.72 43.57 -23.89
C ALA A 10 -6.12 42.12 -23.59
N ILE A 11 -6.18 41.20 -24.58
CA ILE A 11 -6.61 39.82 -24.38
C ILE A 11 -5.49 38.78 -24.55
N LEU A 12 -4.24 39.18 -24.73
CA LEU A 12 -3.14 38.24 -25.04
C LEU A 12 -2.14 38.05 -23.89
N LEU A 13 -2.53 38.30 -22.65
CA LEU A 13 -1.62 38.19 -21.50
C LEU A 13 -2.17 37.34 -20.34
N LEU A 14 -3.10 36.40 -20.59
CA LEU A 14 -3.70 35.55 -19.56
C LEU A 14 -3.48 34.04 -19.74
N PHE A 15 -2.53 33.64 -20.61
CA PHE A 15 -2.23 32.21 -20.84
C PHE A 15 -0.79 31.80 -20.47
N ALA A 16 -0.23 32.33 -19.42
CA ALA A 16 1.10 31.94 -18.96
C ALA A 16 1.17 31.62 -17.45
N LEU A 17 0.09 31.13 -16.87
CA LEU A 17 0.14 30.43 -15.58
C LEU A 17 -0.31 28.98 -15.76
N GLN A 18 0.32 28.26 -16.70
CA GLN A 18 0.44 26.83 -16.52
C GLN A 18 1.35 26.66 -15.31
N SER A 19 0.70 26.56 -14.15
CA SER A 19 1.32 26.01 -12.95
C SER A 19 1.94 24.67 -13.37
N CYS A 20 3.25 24.65 -13.57
CA CYS A 20 3.99 23.41 -13.43
C CYS A 20 3.57 22.88 -12.05
N LYS A 21 2.73 21.85 -12.02
CA LYS A 21 2.63 20.98 -10.85
C LYS A 21 4.05 20.45 -10.69
N LYS A 22 4.77 21.03 -9.74
CA LYS A 22 6.05 20.51 -9.31
C LYS A 22 5.71 19.11 -8.84
N ASP A 23 6.23 18.10 -9.52
CA ASP A 23 6.13 16.74 -9.01
C ASP A 23 6.58 16.79 -7.55
N PRO A 24 5.84 16.17 -6.62
CA PRO A 24 6.22 16.20 -5.23
C PRO A 24 7.68 15.78 -5.12
N THR A 25 8.50 16.62 -4.53
CA THR A 25 9.91 16.29 -4.29
C THR A 25 9.88 15.05 -3.39
N PRO A 26 10.62 13.97 -3.73
CA PRO A 26 10.68 12.81 -2.86
C PRO A 26 10.97 13.23 -1.44
N THR A 27 10.22 12.73 -0.47
CA THR A 27 10.49 13.06 0.92
C THR A 27 11.87 12.56 1.30
N ASN A 28 12.72 13.43 1.84
CA ASN A 28 14.07 13.06 2.28
C ASN A 28 14.04 11.86 3.24
N ASP A 29 12.95 11.72 4.00
CA ASP A 29 12.81 10.65 4.99
C ASP A 29 12.66 9.27 4.37
N LEU A 30 11.97 9.13 3.22
CA LEU A 30 11.85 7.84 2.53
C LEU A 30 13.18 7.38 1.90
N ILE A 31 13.99 8.33 1.38
CA ILE A 31 15.25 8.01 0.70
C ILE A 31 16.21 7.30 1.65
N GLY A 32 16.72 6.14 1.24
CA GLY A 32 17.65 5.34 2.01
C GLY A 32 17.35 3.85 1.97
N THR A 33 18.09 3.10 2.78
CA THR A 33 17.94 1.64 2.89
C THR A 33 17.13 1.31 4.14
N TRP A 34 16.11 0.50 3.96
CA TRP A 34 15.15 0.06 4.96
C TRP A 34 15.22 -1.44 5.10
N THR A 35 15.26 -1.93 6.33
CA THR A 35 15.24 -3.38 6.63
C THR A 35 13.97 -3.70 7.40
N SER A 36 13.29 -4.79 7.04
CA SER A 36 12.09 -5.24 7.76
C SER A 36 12.42 -5.54 9.22
N ASP A 37 11.62 -4.98 10.12
CA ASP A 37 11.68 -5.23 11.56
C ASP A 37 10.54 -6.16 11.97
N GLU A 38 9.32 -5.86 11.49
CA GLU A 38 8.14 -6.65 11.78
C GLU A 38 7.21 -6.68 10.56
N ILE A 39 6.71 -7.87 10.23
CA ILE A 39 5.65 -8.06 9.25
C ILE A 39 4.53 -8.82 9.95
N THR A 40 3.35 -8.21 10.04
CA THR A 40 2.18 -8.83 10.65
C THR A 40 1.06 -8.96 9.65
N LEU A 41 0.31 -10.03 9.79
CA LEU A 41 -0.81 -10.34 8.94
C LEU A 41 -2.07 -10.48 9.78
N SER A 42 -3.18 -9.94 9.30
CA SER A 42 -4.49 -10.15 9.91
C SER A 42 -5.56 -10.34 8.84
N ALA A 43 -6.57 -11.12 9.16
CA ALA A 43 -7.71 -11.30 8.28
C ALA A 43 -9.02 -11.17 9.04
N THR A 44 -10.03 -10.65 8.34
CA THR A 44 -11.42 -10.62 8.82
C THR A 44 -12.34 -11.16 7.73
N VAL A 45 -13.44 -11.79 8.15
CA VAL A 45 -14.50 -12.28 7.25
C VAL A 45 -15.80 -11.58 7.63
N ASN A 46 -16.42 -10.88 6.69
CA ASN A 46 -17.63 -10.08 6.93
C ASN A 46 -17.48 -9.10 8.12
N GLY A 47 -16.24 -8.58 8.33
CA GLY A 47 -15.92 -7.67 9.44
C GLY A 47 -15.72 -8.35 10.81
N LYS A 48 -15.85 -9.67 10.90
CA LYS A 48 -15.54 -10.46 12.12
C LYS A 48 -14.07 -10.91 12.07
N THR A 49 -13.43 -11.03 13.24
CA THR A 49 -12.13 -11.74 13.31
C THR A 49 -12.31 -13.19 12.86
N LEU A 50 -11.24 -13.83 12.39
CA LEU A 50 -11.29 -15.26 12.04
C LEU A 50 -11.82 -16.12 13.19
N LEU A 51 -11.38 -15.84 14.43
CA LEU A 51 -11.87 -16.54 15.61
C LEU A 51 -13.39 -16.44 15.73
N GLN A 52 -13.92 -15.21 15.68
CA GLN A 52 -15.36 -14.97 15.79
C GLN A 52 -16.14 -15.59 14.62
N TYR A 53 -15.59 -15.50 13.41
CA TYR A 53 -16.19 -16.10 12.22
C TYR A 53 -16.32 -17.62 12.37
N TYR A 54 -15.24 -18.31 12.76
CA TYR A 54 -15.28 -19.76 12.95
C TYR A 54 -16.22 -20.21 14.08
N MET A 55 -16.29 -19.45 15.17
CA MET A 55 -17.23 -19.74 16.25
C MET A 55 -18.69 -19.59 15.80
N ASP A 56 -19.00 -18.52 15.09
CA ASP A 56 -20.37 -18.19 14.69
C ASP A 56 -20.86 -19.08 13.55
N GLU A 57 -20.00 -19.36 12.57
CA GLU A 57 -20.38 -20.02 11.34
C GLU A 57 -20.41 -21.56 11.45
N PHE A 58 -19.48 -22.10 12.23
CA PHE A 58 -19.32 -23.55 12.38
C PHE A 58 -19.72 -24.06 13.77
N ASP A 59 -20.31 -23.23 14.60
CA ASP A 59 -20.73 -23.56 16.00
C ASP A 59 -19.59 -24.17 16.84
N LEU A 60 -18.36 -23.65 16.63
CA LEU A 60 -17.17 -24.12 17.33
C LEU A 60 -17.01 -23.47 18.69
N THR A 61 -16.43 -24.21 19.62
CA THR A 61 -15.93 -23.60 20.86
C THR A 61 -14.72 -22.69 20.55
N ALA A 62 -14.44 -21.72 21.42
CA ALA A 62 -13.29 -20.82 21.25
C ALA A 62 -11.95 -21.56 21.08
N ALA A 63 -11.76 -22.70 21.75
CA ALA A 63 -10.54 -23.51 21.67
C ALA A 63 -10.42 -24.22 20.29
N GLU A 64 -11.52 -24.72 19.76
CA GLU A 64 -11.54 -25.33 18.43
C GLU A 64 -11.32 -24.27 17.34
N ALA A 65 -12.04 -23.15 17.40
CA ALA A 65 -11.88 -22.04 16.48
C ALA A 65 -10.44 -21.48 16.50
N GLN A 66 -9.81 -21.37 17.68
CA GLN A 66 -8.41 -20.92 17.77
C GLN A 66 -7.45 -21.86 17.04
N SER A 67 -7.68 -23.16 17.07
CA SER A 67 -6.85 -24.13 16.35
C SER A 67 -6.91 -23.91 14.81
N TYR A 68 -8.06 -23.53 14.28
CA TYR A 68 -8.19 -23.15 12.85
C TYR A 68 -7.50 -21.82 12.56
N VAL A 69 -7.63 -20.83 13.44
CA VAL A 69 -6.93 -19.54 13.30
C VAL A 69 -5.41 -19.75 13.29
N ASP A 70 -4.89 -20.55 14.21
CA ASP A 70 -3.45 -20.86 14.31
C ASP A 70 -2.95 -21.56 13.04
N MET A 71 -3.74 -22.48 12.48
CA MET A 71 -3.42 -23.14 11.21
C MET A 71 -3.39 -22.14 10.04
N VAL A 72 -4.40 -21.27 9.92
CA VAL A 72 -4.47 -20.24 8.88
C VAL A 72 -3.29 -19.27 9.02
N ASN A 73 -2.99 -18.80 10.22
CA ASN A 73 -1.86 -17.92 10.47
C ASN A 73 -0.53 -18.57 10.08
N SER A 74 -0.32 -19.85 10.44
CA SER A 74 0.90 -20.57 10.04
C SER A 74 1.05 -20.69 8.52
N ILE A 75 -0.04 -20.99 7.80
CA ILE A 75 -0.02 -21.03 6.34
C ILE A 75 0.31 -19.65 5.77
N MET A 76 -0.30 -18.60 6.31
CA MET A 76 -0.08 -17.23 5.85
C MET A 76 1.36 -16.76 6.11
N GLU A 77 1.93 -17.06 7.27
CA GLU A 77 3.33 -16.76 7.62
C GLU A 77 4.32 -17.40 6.64
N ASP A 78 4.06 -18.63 6.17
CA ASP A 78 4.90 -19.33 5.20
C ASP A 78 4.90 -18.67 3.80
N TYR A 79 3.84 -17.91 3.47
CA TYR A 79 3.73 -17.20 2.18
C TYR A 79 4.32 -15.79 2.21
N PHE A 80 4.60 -15.23 3.40
CA PHE A 80 5.12 -13.87 3.51
C PHE A 80 6.63 -13.86 3.79
N PRO A 81 7.34 -12.92 3.15
CA PRO A 81 8.78 -12.82 3.34
C PRO A 81 9.12 -12.51 4.79
N GLN A 82 10.11 -13.23 5.32
CA GLN A 82 10.59 -13.00 6.68
C GLN A 82 11.68 -11.92 6.73
N ASN A 83 12.40 -11.74 5.60
CA ASN A 83 13.49 -10.79 5.50
C ASN A 83 13.36 -9.96 4.23
N MET A 84 13.16 -8.67 4.39
CA MET A 84 13.08 -7.74 3.28
C MET A 84 14.01 -6.55 3.52
N THR A 85 14.77 -6.17 2.50
CA THR A 85 15.52 -4.93 2.47
C THR A 85 15.10 -4.15 1.24
N ILE A 86 14.77 -2.86 1.41
CA ILE A 86 14.39 -1.98 0.30
C ILE A 86 15.26 -0.73 0.35
N GLN A 87 15.83 -0.35 -0.78
CA GLN A 87 16.53 0.92 -0.95
C GLN A 87 15.72 1.84 -1.89
N PHE A 88 15.15 2.90 -1.36
CA PHE A 88 14.55 3.97 -2.15
C PHE A 88 15.59 5.02 -2.53
N LYS A 89 15.67 5.37 -3.82
CA LYS A 89 16.64 6.30 -4.37
C LYS A 89 15.98 7.61 -4.78
N SER A 90 16.77 8.68 -4.81
CA SER A 90 16.29 10.03 -5.14
C SER A 90 15.87 10.23 -6.60
N ASP A 91 16.18 9.26 -7.47
CA ASP A 91 15.75 9.22 -8.87
C ASP A 91 14.40 8.49 -9.07
N ASN A 92 13.68 8.22 -7.98
CA ASN A 92 12.41 7.50 -7.96
C ASN A 92 12.54 6.02 -8.37
N THR A 93 13.72 5.44 -8.30
CA THR A 93 13.92 4.00 -8.43
C THR A 93 14.06 3.33 -7.05
N TYR A 94 13.74 2.05 -6.97
CA TYR A 94 14.06 1.24 -5.80
C TYR A 94 14.81 -0.04 -6.20
N THR A 95 15.51 -0.60 -5.25
CA THR A 95 15.98 -1.97 -5.29
C THR A 95 15.56 -2.65 -4.01
N SER A 96 15.12 -3.90 -4.10
CA SER A 96 14.77 -4.69 -2.93
C SER A 96 15.43 -6.06 -2.97
N THR A 97 15.50 -6.68 -1.83
CA THR A 97 15.88 -8.08 -1.67
C THR A 97 14.89 -8.70 -0.70
N THR A 98 14.23 -9.77 -1.13
CA THR A 98 13.22 -10.48 -0.36
C THR A 98 13.68 -11.92 -0.23
N ASP A 99 13.97 -12.39 0.99
CA ASP A 99 14.51 -13.73 1.27
C ASP A 99 15.71 -14.12 0.39
N GLY A 100 16.52 -13.12 0.01
CA GLY A 100 17.71 -13.28 -0.85
C GLY A 100 17.47 -13.07 -2.35
N GLU A 101 16.23 -12.98 -2.80
CA GLU A 101 15.90 -12.73 -4.21
C GLU A 101 15.85 -11.21 -4.49
N PRO A 102 16.64 -10.71 -5.44
CA PRO A 102 16.68 -9.30 -5.78
C PRO A 102 15.52 -8.90 -6.69
N ASP A 103 15.00 -7.70 -6.46
CA ASP A 103 14.03 -7.03 -7.32
C ASP A 103 14.37 -5.55 -7.46
N ASN A 104 13.81 -4.88 -8.46
CA ASN A 104 13.99 -3.45 -8.68
C ASN A 104 12.82 -2.87 -9.48
N GLY A 105 12.57 -1.60 -9.29
CA GLY A 105 11.51 -0.91 -10.00
C GLY A 105 11.52 0.59 -9.76
N THR A 106 10.37 1.20 -9.94
CA THR A 106 10.15 2.62 -9.72
C THR A 106 9.15 2.85 -8.60
N TRP A 107 9.19 4.02 -8.01
CA TRP A 107 8.25 4.38 -6.95
C TRP A 107 7.75 5.82 -7.09
N SER A 108 6.59 6.07 -6.53
CA SER A 108 6.06 7.41 -6.37
C SER A 108 5.36 7.56 -5.02
N MET A 109 5.39 8.78 -4.47
CA MET A 109 4.70 9.14 -3.25
C MET A 109 3.57 10.11 -3.57
N SER A 110 2.40 9.91 -2.96
CA SER A 110 1.31 10.88 -3.07
C SER A 110 1.69 12.24 -2.43
N SER A 111 1.06 13.32 -2.88
CA SER A 111 1.38 14.67 -2.40
C SER A 111 1.09 14.90 -0.93
N ASP A 112 0.25 14.08 -0.32
CA ASP A 112 -0.06 14.09 1.12
C ASP A 112 0.77 13.06 1.91
N GLU A 113 1.73 12.38 1.23
CA GLU A 113 2.65 11.38 1.78
C GLU A 113 1.96 10.16 2.42
N LYS A 114 0.70 9.92 2.08
CA LYS A 114 -0.09 8.81 2.65
C LYS A 114 -0.14 7.56 1.81
N LYS A 115 0.32 7.63 0.56
CA LYS A 115 0.35 6.50 -0.37
C LYS A 115 1.71 6.40 -1.01
N LEU A 116 2.33 5.25 -0.89
CA LEU A 116 3.51 4.85 -1.65
C LEU A 116 3.06 3.90 -2.75
N THR A 117 3.42 4.19 -3.99
CA THR A 117 3.12 3.32 -5.12
C THR A 117 4.42 2.78 -5.67
N THR A 118 4.56 1.48 -5.78
CA THR A 118 5.64 0.83 -6.53
C THR A 118 5.16 0.50 -7.94
N ASP A 119 6.06 0.60 -8.90
CA ASP A 119 5.85 0.34 -10.34
C ASP A 119 4.58 0.98 -10.92
N PRO A 120 4.42 2.31 -10.71
CA PRO A 120 3.21 3.02 -11.11
C PRO A 120 2.94 2.89 -12.60
N GLY A 121 1.70 2.54 -12.96
CA GLY A 121 1.24 2.40 -14.34
C GLY A 121 1.62 1.08 -15.01
N THR A 122 2.17 0.11 -14.30
CA THR A 122 2.45 -1.24 -14.79
C THR A 122 1.41 -2.26 -14.27
N ALA A 123 1.49 -3.50 -14.74
CA ALA A 123 0.65 -4.60 -14.24
C ALA A 123 1.05 -5.02 -12.80
N ASP A 124 2.31 -4.73 -12.42
CA ASP A 124 2.87 -5.08 -11.10
C ASP A 124 2.73 -3.94 -10.09
N GLN A 125 1.95 -2.91 -10.44
CA GLN A 125 1.71 -1.78 -9.56
C GLN A 125 1.12 -2.21 -8.22
N LEU A 126 1.78 -1.80 -7.13
CA LEU A 126 1.29 -1.97 -5.77
C LEU A 126 1.12 -0.61 -5.10
N ILE A 127 -0.02 -0.41 -4.43
CA ILE A 127 -0.31 0.81 -3.68
C ILE A 127 -0.33 0.44 -2.19
N LEU A 128 0.54 1.11 -1.43
CA LEU A 128 0.70 0.91 0.01
C LEU A 128 0.25 2.17 0.75
N ASP A 129 -0.49 1.99 1.83
CA ASP A 129 -0.76 3.06 2.77
C ASP A 129 0.48 3.32 3.63
N VAL A 130 0.90 4.58 3.71
CA VAL A 130 1.97 5.03 4.61
C VAL A 130 1.33 5.39 5.95
N ILE A 131 1.49 4.51 6.92
CA ILE A 131 0.93 4.69 8.27
C ILE A 131 1.85 5.58 9.11
N GLU A 132 3.16 5.40 8.95
CA GLU A 132 4.19 6.20 9.61
C GLU A 132 5.42 6.31 8.70
N LEU A 133 5.99 7.50 8.61
CA LEU A 133 7.27 7.75 7.95
C LEU A 133 8.05 8.77 8.78
N THR A 134 9.17 8.34 9.29
CA THR A 134 10.15 9.17 10.01
C THR A 134 11.54 8.94 9.42
N SER A 135 12.58 9.57 9.97
CA SER A 135 13.97 9.40 9.52
C SER A 135 14.49 7.96 9.70
N ASP A 136 13.90 7.17 10.60
CA ASP A 136 14.40 5.87 11.06
C ASP A 136 13.33 4.76 11.11
N LYS A 137 12.06 5.11 10.88
CA LYS A 137 10.95 4.15 10.86
C LYS A 137 10.01 4.39 9.68
N LEU A 138 9.67 3.32 8.98
CA LEU A 138 8.66 3.30 7.91
C LEU A 138 7.66 2.18 8.22
N HIS A 139 6.37 2.54 8.35
CA HIS A 139 5.28 1.58 8.51
C HIS A 139 4.36 1.68 7.30
N LEU A 140 4.29 0.59 6.55
CA LEU A 140 3.46 0.45 5.36
C LEU A 140 2.34 -0.56 5.62
N ARG A 141 1.19 -0.34 5.00
CA ARG A 141 0.03 -1.23 5.05
C ARG A 141 -0.53 -1.52 3.69
N ILE A 142 -0.88 -2.79 3.46
CA ILE A 142 -1.67 -3.24 2.32
C ILE A 142 -2.99 -3.79 2.85
N VAL A 143 -4.10 -3.42 2.22
CA VAL A 143 -5.41 -4.01 2.48
C VAL A 143 -5.95 -4.59 1.19
N GLN A 144 -6.24 -5.87 1.18
CA GLN A 144 -6.84 -6.58 0.05
C GLN A 144 -8.21 -7.11 0.45
N ASN A 145 -9.18 -6.90 -0.44
CA ASN A 145 -10.54 -7.40 -0.28
C ASN A 145 -10.81 -8.45 -1.36
N GLN A 146 -11.31 -9.59 -0.94
CA GLN A 146 -11.73 -10.67 -1.83
C GLN A 146 -13.15 -11.07 -1.48
N SER A 147 -13.91 -11.55 -2.48
CA SER A 147 -15.25 -12.08 -2.27
C SER A 147 -15.23 -13.55 -2.66
N GLU A 148 -15.37 -14.44 -1.70
CA GLU A 148 -15.26 -15.88 -1.86
C GLU A 148 -16.29 -16.59 -0.98
N ASP A 149 -16.82 -17.70 -1.46
CA ASP A 149 -17.64 -18.61 -0.66
C ASP A 149 -16.71 -19.46 0.23
N ILE A 150 -16.51 -19.00 1.47
CA ILE A 150 -15.54 -19.58 2.40
C ILE A 150 -16.12 -20.80 3.12
N ASN A 151 -17.45 -20.82 3.36
CA ASN A 151 -18.12 -21.88 4.11
C ASN A 151 -18.82 -22.92 3.23
N GLY A 152 -18.94 -22.69 1.90
CA GLY A 152 -19.52 -23.62 0.93
C GLY A 152 -21.04 -23.57 0.88
N ASP A 153 -21.67 -22.47 1.30
CA ASP A 153 -23.14 -22.28 1.29
C ASP A 153 -23.68 -21.59 0.04
N GLU A 154 -22.80 -21.36 -0.97
CA GLU A 154 -23.07 -20.65 -2.22
C GLU A 154 -23.31 -19.14 -2.06
N VAL A 155 -23.03 -18.57 -0.87
CA VAL A 155 -23.06 -17.14 -0.60
C VAL A 155 -21.62 -16.66 -0.34
N SER A 156 -21.19 -15.64 -1.07
CA SER A 156 -19.83 -15.12 -0.92
C SER A 156 -19.67 -14.24 0.31
N GLU A 157 -18.66 -14.51 1.10
CA GLU A 157 -18.18 -13.64 2.17
C GLU A 157 -17.18 -12.61 1.63
N ILE A 158 -17.04 -11.51 2.39
CA ILE A 158 -15.98 -10.53 2.18
C ILE A 158 -14.80 -10.87 3.09
N LEU A 159 -13.75 -11.42 2.49
CA LEU A 159 -12.46 -11.62 3.14
C LEU A 159 -11.63 -10.33 3.00
N VAL A 160 -11.21 -9.76 4.10
CA VAL A 160 -10.26 -8.63 4.14
C VAL A 160 -8.96 -9.09 4.74
N VAL A 161 -7.89 -9.04 3.96
CA VAL A 161 -6.53 -9.34 4.43
C VAL A 161 -5.77 -8.03 4.57
N THR A 162 -5.18 -7.81 5.73
CA THR A 162 -4.33 -6.67 6.03
C THR A 162 -2.92 -7.14 6.32
N VAL A 163 -1.95 -6.56 5.63
CA VAL A 163 -0.52 -6.76 5.85
C VAL A 163 0.08 -5.46 6.36
N ASP A 164 0.63 -5.48 7.55
CA ASP A 164 1.40 -4.39 8.13
C ASP A 164 2.89 -4.74 8.09
N MET A 165 3.70 -3.82 7.55
CA MET A 165 5.14 -3.98 7.38
C MET A 165 5.84 -2.82 8.03
N THR A 166 6.60 -3.07 9.07
CA THR A 166 7.46 -2.09 9.73
C THR A 166 8.90 -2.29 9.29
N PHE A 167 9.56 -1.20 8.93
CA PHE A 167 10.96 -1.17 8.52
C PHE A 167 11.71 -0.14 9.35
N ILE A 168 13.00 -0.42 9.56
CA ILE A 168 13.97 0.47 10.22
C ILE A 168 15.15 0.77 9.29
N LYS A 169 15.78 1.94 9.47
CA LYS A 169 17.04 2.33 8.79
C LYS A 169 18.25 1.84 9.55
#